data_67f3ae92ecad5d4ee3d1cf6f0c97956a
#
_entry.id   67f3ae92ecad5d4ee3d1cf6f0c97956a
#
_cell.length_a   1.000
_cell.length_b   1.000
_cell.length_c   1.000
_cell.angle_alpha   90.00
_cell.angle_beta   90.00
_cell.angle_gamma   90.00
#
_symmetry.space_group_name_H-M   'P 1'
#
loop_
_entity.id
_entity.type
_entity.pdbx_description
1 polymer ?
#
loop_
_entity_poly.entity_id
_entity_poly.type
_entity_poly.pdbx_seq_one_letter_code
_entity_poly.pdbx_strand_id
1 'polypeptide(L)'
;TVMSDRYLGGSLESRRPYLEWKLLGKLVELGLPAPRPAGIRLCGGAGFYRGDLLTHEIEDARPLGALLQQAHLEEKSWRAVGGTIRKFHDHGILHSDLNAANILIQNEKIFLIDFDKAEMRDPGSWKNTKLERLERSLKKWRRQEETFHFTTTDWQSLQEGYNAA
;
A
#
# COMPACT_ATOMS: atom_id res chain seq x y z
N THR A 1 11.00 13.18 13.66
CA THR A 1 10.38 12.85 14.97
C THR A 1 9.98 11.39 14.91
N VAL A 2 10.80 10.53 15.51
CA VAL A 2 10.45 9.11 15.68
C VAL A 2 9.36 9.08 16.76
N MET A 3 8.10 8.97 16.34
CA MET A 3 7.05 8.56 17.27
C MET A 3 7.35 7.12 17.67
N SER A 4 7.71 6.92 18.93
CA SER A 4 7.93 5.57 19.45
C SER A 4 6.56 4.90 19.59
N ASP A 5 6.28 3.96 18.69
CA ASP A 5 5.07 3.16 18.69
C ASP A 5 5.06 2.25 19.92
N ARG A 6 4.37 2.70 20.96
CA ARG A 6 4.08 1.92 22.15
C ARG A 6 2.70 1.31 22.01
N TYR A 7 2.64 -0.01 22.02
CA TYR A 7 1.39 -0.75 21.95
C TYR A 7 1.08 -1.42 23.29
N LEU A 8 -0.22 -1.55 23.61
CA LEU A 8 -0.66 -2.36 24.75
C LEU A 8 -0.25 -3.81 24.55
N GLY A 9 0.23 -4.46 25.63
CA GLY A 9 0.68 -5.82 25.64
C GLY A 9 -0.46 -6.80 25.28
N GLY A 10 -0.09 -7.85 24.56
CA GLY A 10 -0.94 -8.96 24.16
C GLY A 10 -0.05 -10.15 23.79
N SER A 11 -0.68 -11.26 23.35
CA SER A 11 0.08 -12.39 22.82
C SER A 11 0.94 -11.94 21.62
N LEU A 12 2.03 -12.64 21.33
CA LEU A 12 2.90 -12.36 20.19
C LEU A 12 2.08 -12.24 18.89
N GLU A 13 1.12 -13.11 18.73
CA GLU A 13 0.26 -13.24 17.55
C GLU A 13 -0.69 -12.07 17.33
N SER A 14 -0.97 -11.28 18.38
CA SER A 14 -1.81 -10.07 18.31
C SER A 14 -1.02 -8.78 18.06
N ARG A 15 0.32 -8.87 18.03
CA ARG A 15 1.18 -7.69 17.89
C ARG A 15 1.26 -7.24 16.42
N ARG A 16 1.00 -5.96 16.18
CA ARG A 16 0.93 -5.39 14.82
C ARG A 16 2.14 -5.71 13.93
N PRO A 17 3.40 -5.49 14.33
CA PRO A 17 4.53 -5.80 13.46
C PRO A 17 4.62 -7.29 13.13
N TYR A 18 4.18 -8.18 14.03
CA TYR A 18 4.13 -9.61 13.76
C TYR A 18 3.03 -9.98 12.75
N LEU A 19 1.84 -9.37 12.88
CA LEU A 19 0.75 -9.58 11.93
C LEU A 19 1.12 -9.08 10.54
N GLU A 20 1.71 -7.89 10.46
CA GLU A 20 2.19 -7.33 9.20
C GLU A 20 3.30 -8.18 8.58
N TRP A 21 4.27 -8.63 9.39
CA TRP A 21 5.33 -9.53 8.93
C TRP A 21 4.77 -10.83 8.36
N LYS A 22 3.80 -11.46 9.02
CA LYS A 22 3.10 -12.66 8.52
C LYS A 22 2.37 -12.39 7.21
N LEU A 23 1.66 -11.27 7.14
CA LEU A 23 0.93 -10.89 5.93
C LEU A 23 1.91 -10.68 4.77
N LEU A 24 3.00 -9.94 4.96
CA LEU A 24 4.01 -9.74 3.93
C LEU A 24 4.61 -11.06 3.43
N GLY A 25 4.89 -12.01 4.34
CA GLY A 25 5.30 -13.36 3.96
C GLY A 25 4.26 -14.04 3.04
N LYS A 26 2.98 -13.93 3.39
CA LYS A 26 1.89 -14.47 2.56
C LYS A 26 1.79 -13.79 1.20
N LEU A 27 1.96 -12.47 1.13
CA LEU A 27 1.96 -11.72 -0.14
C LEU A 27 3.09 -12.21 -1.07
N VAL A 28 4.27 -12.48 -0.51
CA VAL A 28 5.40 -13.05 -1.27
C VAL A 28 5.07 -14.44 -1.82
N GLU A 29 4.46 -15.32 -1.00
CA GLU A 29 4.01 -16.65 -1.45
C GLU A 29 2.98 -16.58 -2.59
N LEU A 30 2.10 -15.58 -2.54
CA LEU A 30 1.09 -15.32 -3.58
C LEU A 30 1.66 -14.61 -4.81
N GLY A 31 2.95 -14.26 -4.82
CA GLY A 31 3.59 -13.52 -5.92
C GLY A 31 3.08 -12.08 -6.07
N LEU A 32 2.48 -11.51 -5.02
CA LEU A 32 1.97 -10.14 -5.04
C LEU A 32 3.12 -9.14 -4.85
N PRO A 33 3.12 -8.02 -5.59
CA PRO A 33 4.20 -7.03 -5.56
C PRO A 33 4.13 -6.18 -4.28
N ALA A 34 4.74 -6.68 -3.21
CA ALA A 34 4.89 -6.06 -1.90
C ALA A 34 6.35 -6.14 -1.43
N PRO A 35 6.77 -5.34 -0.43
CA PRO A 35 8.10 -5.46 0.16
C PRO A 35 8.32 -6.86 0.74
N ARG A 36 9.50 -7.43 0.51
CA ARG A 36 9.87 -8.71 1.11
C ARG A 36 10.22 -8.50 2.57
N PRO A 37 9.59 -9.23 3.52
CA PRO A 37 9.95 -9.10 4.93
C PRO A 37 11.36 -9.63 5.18
N ALA A 38 12.18 -8.86 5.93
CA ALA A 38 13.53 -9.24 6.33
C ALA A 38 13.57 -9.71 7.78
N GLY A 39 12.77 -9.13 8.67
CA GLY A 39 12.71 -9.51 10.06
C GLY A 39 11.81 -8.61 10.90
N ILE A 40 11.57 -9.04 12.14
CA ILE A 40 10.88 -8.22 13.14
C ILE A 40 11.72 -8.15 14.41
N ARG A 41 11.63 -7.04 15.12
CA ARG A 41 12.12 -6.89 16.48
C ARG A 41 10.99 -6.46 17.39
N LEU A 42 10.76 -7.20 18.46
CA LEU A 42 9.77 -6.90 19.47
C LEU A 42 10.45 -6.75 20.84
N CYS A 43 10.34 -5.58 21.46
CA CYS A 43 10.93 -5.27 22.75
C CYS A 43 9.84 -4.81 23.72
N GLY A 44 9.87 -5.32 24.95
CA GLY A 44 8.94 -4.92 26.01
C GLY A 44 8.42 -6.10 26.82
N GLY A 45 7.66 -5.80 27.87
CA GLY A 45 7.11 -6.77 28.84
C GLY A 45 5.59 -6.77 28.88
N ALA A 46 5.02 -7.19 30.02
CA ALA A 46 3.60 -7.49 30.20
C ALA A 46 2.62 -6.29 30.02
N GLY A 47 3.09 -5.04 29.94
CA GLY A 47 2.21 -3.88 29.83
C GLY A 47 2.25 -3.20 28.45
N PHE A 48 3.45 -3.01 27.91
CA PHE A 48 3.67 -2.31 26.63
C PHE A 48 4.80 -2.97 25.86
N TYR A 49 4.71 -2.93 24.52
CA TYR A 49 5.80 -3.36 23.66
C TYR A 49 6.09 -2.29 22.60
N ARG A 50 7.31 -2.34 22.09
CA ARG A 50 7.73 -1.68 20.84
C ARG A 50 7.99 -2.75 19.82
N GLY A 51 7.69 -2.45 18.56
CA GLY A 51 7.98 -3.37 17.48
C GLY A 51 8.45 -2.63 16.24
N ASP A 52 9.50 -3.19 15.63
CA ASP A 52 10.03 -2.73 14.36
C ASP A 52 9.86 -3.86 13.36
N LEU A 53 9.41 -3.53 12.17
CA LEU A 53 9.39 -4.40 11.00
C LEU A 53 10.48 -3.95 10.04
N LEU A 54 11.30 -4.89 9.59
CA LEU A 54 12.31 -4.65 8.58
C LEU A 54 11.88 -5.33 7.29
N THR A 55 12.00 -4.61 6.20
CA THR A 55 11.74 -5.10 4.84
C THR A 55 12.94 -4.82 3.94
N HIS A 56 13.08 -5.60 2.87
CA HIS A 56 14.01 -5.27 1.82
C HIS A 56 13.52 -4.02 1.08
N GLU A 57 14.46 -3.14 0.79
CA GLU A 57 14.18 -1.96 -0.03
C GLU A 57 13.79 -2.37 -1.45
N ILE A 58 12.87 -1.65 -2.03
CA ILE A 58 12.53 -1.74 -3.46
C ILE A 58 13.35 -0.66 -4.15
N GLU A 59 14.55 -1.05 -4.59
CA GLU A 59 15.53 -0.13 -5.20
C GLU A 59 14.92 0.65 -6.37
N ASP A 60 15.29 1.92 -6.52
CA ASP A 60 14.84 2.82 -7.58
C ASP A 60 13.31 3.02 -7.67
N ALA A 61 12.55 2.52 -6.71
CA ALA A 61 11.10 2.74 -6.67
C ALA A 61 10.76 4.10 -6.07
N ARG A 62 9.77 4.76 -6.65
CA ARG A 62 9.31 6.08 -6.21
C ARG A 62 7.81 6.10 -5.90
N PRO A 63 7.38 6.79 -4.84
CA PRO A 63 5.96 6.96 -4.55
C PRO A 63 5.20 7.62 -5.70
N LEU A 64 4.02 7.11 -6.02
CA LEU A 64 3.13 7.67 -7.04
C LEU A 64 2.88 9.17 -6.79
N GLY A 65 2.64 9.56 -5.53
CA GLY A 65 2.45 10.96 -5.17
C GLY A 65 3.65 11.84 -5.53
N ALA A 66 4.87 11.38 -5.26
CA ALA A 66 6.09 12.12 -5.56
C ALA A 66 6.37 12.22 -7.08
N LEU A 67 6.01 11.21 -7.84
CA LEU A 67 6.12 11.25 -9.31
C LEU A 67 5.15 12.27 -9.91
N LEU A 68 3.91 12.30 -9.41
CA LEU A 68 2.88 13.23 -9.88
C LEU A 68 3.15 14.70 -9.56
N GLN A 69 4.00 14.98 -8.58
CA GLN A 69 4.48 16.35 -8.35
C GLN A 69 5.48 16.82 -9.42
N GLN A 70 6.09 15.89 -10.17
CA GLN A 70 7.15 16.20 -11.13
C GLN A 70 6.69 16.15 -12.57
N ALA A 71 5.84 15.17 -12.93
CA ALA A 71 5.41 14.97 -14.31
C ALA A 71 4.09 14.19 -14.40
N HIS A 72 3.47 14.28 -15.57
CA HIS A 72 2.38 13.37 -15.95
C HIS A 72 2.89 11.95 -16.14
N LEU A 73 2.11 10.98 -15.71
CA LEU A 73 2.36 9.57 -15.99
C LEU A 73 1.63 9.15 -17.28
N GLU A 74 2.24 8.22 -17.99
CA GLU A 74 1.63 7.61 -19.16
C GLU A 74 0.39 6.79 -18.78
N GLU A 75 -0.57 6.70 -19.68
CA GLU A 75 -1.80 5.92 -19.53
C GLU A 75 -1.52 4.47 -19.12
N LYS A 76 -0.49 3.83 -19.72
CA LYS A 76 -0.10 2.46 -19.37
C LYS A 76 0.28 2.30 -17.90
N SER A 77 0.89 3.31 -17.29
CA SER A 77 1.25 3.29 -15.86
C SER A 77 0.01 3.33 -14.97
N TRP A 78 -0.99 4.14 -15.33
CA TRP A 78 -2.27 4.17 -14.63
C TRP A 78 -3.02 2.85 -14.73
N ARG A 79 -3.06 2.23 -15.91
CA ARG A 79 -3.62 0.89 -16.11
C ARG A 79 -2.88 -0.15 -15.28
N ALA A 80 -1.54 -0.09 -15.22
CA ALA A 80 -0.73 -0.99 -14.40
C ALA A 80 -1.01 -0.83 -12.90
N VAL A 81 -1.20 0.42 -12.40
CA VAL A 81 -1.62 0.68 -11.01
C VAL A 81 -2.97 0.01 -10.73
N GLY A 82 -3.96 0.21 -11.60
CA GLY A 82 -5.29 -0.40 -11.46
C GLY A 82 -5.23 -1.92 -11.44
N GLY A 83 -4.54 -2.53 -12.40
CA GLY A 83 -4.39 -3.98 -12.49
C GLY A 83 -3.64 -4.57 -11.28
N THR A 84 -2.66 -3.84 -10.75
CA THR A 84 -1.97 -4.28 -9.53
C THR A 84 -2.91 -4.27 -8.32
N ILE A 85 -3.65 -3.19 -8.11
CA ILE A 85 -4.64 -3.11 -7.01
C ILE A 85 -5.67 -4.25 -7.14
N ARG A 86 -6.12 -4.54 -8.37
CA ARG A 86 -7.06 -5.63 -8.63
C ARG A 86 -6.48 -6.98 -8.19
N LYS A 87 -5.23 -7.29 -8.49
CA LYS A 87 -4.58 -8.53 -8.05
C LYS A 87 -4.62 -8.70 -6.54
N PHE A 88 -4.32 -7.64 -5.76
CA PHE A 88 -4.44 -7.70 -4.30
C PHE A 88 -5.89 -7.96 -3.86
N HIS A 89 -6.85 -7.25 -4.46
CA HIS A 89 -8.26 -7.41 -4.14
C HIS A 89 -8.81 -8.81 -4.47
N ASP A 90 -8.32 -9.46 -5.53
CA ASP A 90 -8.77 -10.80 -5.91
C ASP A 90 -8.21 -11.88 -4.98
N HIS A 91 -7.08 -11.62 -4.33
CA HIS A 91 -6.56 -12.43 -3.24
C HIS A 91 -7.17 -12.07 -1.87
N GLY A 92 -8.21 -11.22 -1.84
CA GLY A 92 -8.87 -10.82 -0.61
C GLY A 92 -8.05 -9.86 0.27
N ILE A 93 -6.99 -9.22 -0.26
CA ILE A 93 -6.13 -8.33 0.51
C ILE A 93 -6.76 -6.94 0.60
N LEU A 94 -7.27 -6.61 1.78
CA LEU A 94 -7.77 -5.29 2.12
C LEU A 94 -6.62 -4.43 2.65
N HIS A 95 -6.12 -3.51 1.83
CA HIS A 95 -5.13 -2.52 2.26
C HIS A 95 -5.82 -1.40 3.05
N SER A 96 -5.48 -1.23 4.34
CA SER A 96 -6.18 -0.26 5.22
C SER A 96 -6.01 1.17 4.76
N ASP A 97 -4.82 1.51 4.28
CA ASP A 97 -4.43 2.88 3.93
C ASP A 97 -3.97 3.00 2.46
N LEU A 98 -4.80 2.52 1.51
CA LEU A 98 -4.51 2.66 0.10
C LEU A 98 -4.54 4.15 -0.30
N ASN A 99 -3.37 4.70 -0.62
CA ASN A 99 -3.18 6.11 -0.97
C ASN A 99 -1.97 6.28 -1.90
N ALA A 100 -1.77 7.49 -2.44
CA ALA A 100 -0.72 7.79 -3.42
C ALA A 100 0.72 7.67 -2.86
N ALA A 101 0.93 7.73 -1.54
CA ALA A 101 2.25 7.54 -0.93
C ALA A 101 2.60 6.05 -0.79
N ASN A 102 1.59 5.18 -0.69
CA ASN A 102 1.74 3.75 -0.47
C ASN A 102 1.72 2.92 -1.77
N ILE A 103 1.75 3.58 -2.92
CA ILE A 103 1.93 2.97 -4.23
C ILE A 103 3.30 3.37 -4.74
N LEU A 104 4.20 2.42 -4.95
CA LEU A 104 5.51 2.68 -5.53
C LEU A 104 5.55 2.23 -6.98
N ILE A 105 6.26 3.00 -7.79
CA ILE A 105 6.52 2.69 -9.20
C ILE A 105 8.03 2.53 -9.39
N GLN A 106 8.43 1.36 -9.91
CA GLN A 106 9.78 1.04 -10.33
C GLN A 106 9.73 0.67 -11.82
N ASN A 107 10.11 1.59 -12.70
CA ASN A 107 9.93 1.43 -14.14
C ASN A 107 8.44 1.15 -14.48
N GLU A 108 8.11 -0.07 -14.95
CA GLU A 108 6.73 -0.49 -15.24
C GLU A 108 6.11 -1.35 -14.14
N LYS A 109 6.86 -1.65 -13.08
CA LYS A 109 6.37 -2.46 -11.95
C LYS A 109 5.74 -1.58 -10.89
N ILE A 110 4.60 -2.01 -10.40
CA ILE A 110 3.85 -1.32 -9.34
C ILE A 110 3.93 -2.18 -8.08
N PHE A 111 4.21 -1.56 -6.95
CA PHE A 111 4.24 -2.20 -5.63
C PHE A 111 3.30 -1.47 -4.68
N LEU A 112 2.67 -2.21 -3.78
CA LEU A 112 1.98 -1.64 -2.62
C LEU A 112 2.86 -1.83 -1.39
N ILE A 113 2.90 -0.81 -0.54
CA ILE A 113 3.68 -0.80 0.72
C ILE A 113 2.81 -0.36 1.89
N ASP A 114 3.30 -0.53 3.12
CA ASP A 114 2.62 -0.15 4.36
C ASP A 114 1.32 -0.96 4.59
N PHE A 115 1.51 -2.23 4.93
CA PHE A 115 0.42 -3.15 5.22
C PHE A 115 -0.02 -3.13 6.70
N ASP A 116 0.35 -2.08 7.48
CA ASP A 116 -0.16 -1.94 8.85
C ASP A 116 -1.69 -1.96 8.84
N LYS A 117 -2.28 -2.82 9.67
CA LYS A 117 -3.73 -3.06 9.72
C LYS A 117 -4.36 -3.59 8.42
N ALA A 118 -3.57 -4.05 7.46
CA ALA A 118 -4.14 -4.75 6.32
C ALA A 118 -4.66 -6.13 6.75
N GLU A 119 -5.68 -6.61 6.06
CA GLU A 119 -6.40 -7.83 6.41
C GLU A 119 -6.69 -8.67 5.17
N MET A 120 -6.82 -9.98 5.38
CA MET A 120 -7.44 -10.86 4.37
C MET A 120 -8.95 -10.92 4.63
N ARG A 121 -9.75 -10.65 3.61
CA ARG A 121 -11.21 -10.66 3.66
C ARG A 121 -11.82 -11.32 2.44
N ASP A 122 -12.99 -11.90 2.63
CA ASP A 122 -13.82 -12.36 1.52
C ASP A 122 -14.17 -11.22 0.57
N PRO A 123 -14.36 -11.50 -0.73
CA PRO A 123 -14.78 -10.49 -1.70
C PRO A 123 -16.06 -9.76 -1.27
N GLY A 124 -16.06 -8.42 -1.45
CA GLY A 124 -17.21 -7.61 -1.02
C GLY A 124 -17.08 -6.14 -1.46
N SER A 125 -18.04 -5.32 -1.03
CA SER A 125 -18.11 -3.88 -1.34
C SER A 125 -16.90 -3.06 -0.88
N TRP A 126 -16.10 -3.59 0.05
CA TRP A 126 -14.89 -2.94 0.54
C TRP A 126 -13.88 -2.64 -0.58
N LYS A 127 -13.87 -3.43 -1.68
CA LYS A 127 -13.01 -3.19 -2.85
C LYS A 127 -13.24 -1.79 -3.42
N ASN A 128 -14.50 -1.43 -3.66
CA ASN A 128 -14.88 -0.10 -4.16
C ASN A 128 -14.53 1.01 -3.17
N THR A 129 -14.79 0.79 -1.88
CA THR A 129 -14.47 1.76 -0.83
C THR A 129 -12.96 2.07 -0.79
N LYS A 130 -12.10 1.08 -1.08
CA LYS A 130 -10.64 1.31 -1.14
C LYS A 130 -10.22 2.09 -2.38
N LEU A 131 -10.83 1.83 -3.54
CA LEU A 131 -10.61 2.64 -4.74
C LEU A 131 -11.06 4.09 -4.52
N GLU A 132 -12.25 4.31 -3.96
CA GLU A 132 -12.73 5.66 -3.62
C GLU A 132 -11.78 6.38 -2.64
N ARG A 133 -11.17 5.64 -1.69
CA ARG A 133 -10.17 6.20 -0.78
C ARG A 133 -8.95 6.70 -1.55
N LEU A 134 -8.43 5.90 -2.49
CA LEU A 134 -7.32 6.29 -3.35
C LEU A 134 -7.66 7.53 -4.17
N GLU A 135 -8.84 7.57 -4.79
CA GLU A 135 -9.30 8.72 -5.56
C GLU A 135 -9.35 9.99 -4.71
N ARG A 136 -9.93 9.90 -3.50
CA ARG A 136 -9.95 11.01 -2.55
C ARG A 136 -8.55 11.47 -2.16
N SER A 137 -7.62 10.54 -1.98
CA SER A 137 -6.21 10.85 -1.71
C SER A 137 -5.58 11.64 -2.86
N LEU A 138 -5.72 11.19 -4.10
CA LEU A 138 -5.19 11.87 -5.30
C LEU A 138 -5.81 13.26 -5.47
N LYS A 139 -7.14 13.39 -5.30
CA LYS A 139 -7.84 14.67 -5.33
C LYS A 139 -7.41 15.62 -4.20
N LYS A 140 -7.09 15.08 -3.03
CA LYS A 140 -6.57 15.87 -1.91
C LYS A 140 -5.19 16.44 -2.24
N TRP A 141 -4.27 15.60 -2.71
CA TRP A 141 -2.94 16.05 -3.14
C TRP A 141 -3.02 17.14 -4.19
N ARG A 142 -3.84 16.96 -5.24
CA ARG A 142 -4.05 17.96 -6.28
C ARG A 142 -4.54 19.33 -5.76
N ARG A 143 -5.23 19.36 -4.62
CA ARG A 143 -5.69 20.62 -4.00
C ARG A 143 -4.66 21.23 -3.06
N GLN A 144 -3.72 20.45 -2.55
CA GLN A 144 -2.75 20.89 -1.55
C GLN A 144 -1.39 21.26 -2.13
N GLU A 145 -1.05 20.64 -3.27
CA GLU A 145 0.22 20.84 -3.94
C GLU A 145 0.07 21.88 -5.06
N GLU A 146 1.04 22.76 -5.19
CA GLU A 146 1.10 23.77 -6.25
C GLU A 146 1.16 23.11 -7.63
N THR A 147 1.89 22.01 -7.75
CA THR A 147 2.00 21.20 -8.96
C THR A 147 1.67 19.75 -8.64
N PHE A 148 0.63 19.23 -9.24
CA PHE A 148 0.25 17.83 -9.11
C PHE A 148 -0.48 17.35 -10.37
N HIS A 149 0.19 16.50 -11.12
CA HIS A 149 -0.22 16.04 -12.44
C HIS A 149 -1.18 14.84 -12.37
N PHE A 150 -2.42 15.12 -11.95
CA PHE A 150 -3.49 14.12 -11.88
C PHE A 150 -4.77 14.68 -12.51
N THR A 151 -5.35 13.93 -13.43
CA THR A 151 -6.56 14.29 -14.19
C THR A 151 -7.67 13.25 -14.04
N THR A 152 -8.87 13.58 -14.51
CA THR A 152 -9.98 12.62 -14.56
C THR A 152 -9.71 11.48 -15.54
N THR A 153 -9.00 11.74 -16.64
CA THR A 153 -8.60 10.72 -17.62
C THR A 153 -7.65 9.70 -16.99
N ASP A 154 -6.72 10.15 -16.16
CA ASP A 154 -5.81 9.26 -15.42
C ASP A 154 -6.57 8.29 -14.51
N TRP A 155 -7.59 8.82 -13.82
CA TRP A 155 -8.46 7.99 -13.00
C TRP A 155 -9.24 6.97 -13.82
N GLN A 156 -9.76 7.36 -14.98
CA GLN A 156 -10.44 6.45 -15.90
C GLN A 156 -9.51 5.33 -16.36
N SER A 157 -8.28 5.66 -16.76
CA SER A 157 -7.27 4.66 -17.15
C SER A 157 -6.93 3.68 -16.01
N LEU A 158 -6.84 4.16 -14.77
CA LEU A 158 -6.68 3.29 -13.60
C LEU A 158 -7.88 2.34 -13.46
N GLN A 159 -9.12 2.85 -13.55
CA GLN A 159 -10.32 2.03 -13.44
C GLN A 159 -10.41 1.00 -14.57
N GLU A 160 -10.04 1.35 -15.79
CA GLU A 160 -9.98 0.41 -16.91
C GLU A 160 -8.97 -0.71 -16.65
N GLY A 161 -7.76 -0.38 -16.16
CA GLY A 161 -6.76 -1.37 -15.77
C GLY A 161 -7.23 -2.27 -14.63
N TYR A 162 -7.96 -1.71 -13.66
CA TYR A 162 -8.55 -2.48 -12.56
C TYR A 162 -9.62 -3.46 -13.03
N ASN A 163 -10.43 -3.09 -14.01
CA ASN A 163 -11.54 -3.90 -14.51
C ASN A 163 -11.11 -4.93 -15.57
N ALA A 164 -9.96 -4.73 -16.21
CA ALA A 164 -9.43 -5.62 -17.25
C ALA A 164 -8.55 -6.76 -16.72
N ALA A 165 -8.14 -6.71 -15.44
CA ALA A 165 -7.22 -7.66 -14.80
C ALA A 165 -7.93 -8.86 -14.18
#